data_c080090e86c43502a9598e12d39f0d8f
#
_entry.id   c080090e86c43502a9598e12d39f0d8f
#
_cell.length_a   1.000
_cell.length_b   1.000
_cell.length_c   1.000
_cell.angle_alpha   90.00
_cell.angle_beta   90.00
_cell.angle_gamma   90.00
#
_symmetry.space_group_name_H-M   'P 1'
#
loop_
_entity.id
_entity.type
_entity.pdbx_description
1 polymer ?
#
loop_
_entity_poly.entity_id
_entity_poly.type
_entity_poly.pdbx_seq_one_letter_code
_entity_poly.pdbx_strand_id
1 'polypeptide(L)'
;MTKFVKIAAIAAVALAATPALAAPVGVTGAPPSASAKIIKPLTLTSTGALDFGTIVMNGVTANRTVTLNADTTITCATELVCAANGTVPTYNVRGTNNQLVNIIKNTSTLNGSNGGTLTLTPVGQASVLLTSSGAPGNNFDIGGAITIAPTTVDGVYTGTVDVQVDYN
;
A
#
# COMPACT_ATOMS: atom_id res chain seq x y z
N MET A 1 -47.32 -103.04 -20.26
CA MET A 1 -47.84 -101.69 -20.56
C MET A 1 -47.21 -100.69 -19.60
N THR A 2 -46.14 -100.09 -19.94
CA THR A 2 -45.44 -99.20 -19.05
C THR A 2 -45.49 -97.75 -19.66
N LYS A 3 -46.17 -96.87 -18.88
CA LYS A 3 -46.31 -95.49 -19.33
C LYS A 3 -45.08 -94.66 -18.80
N PHE A 4 -44.33 -94.10 -19.77
CA PHE A 4 -43.25 -93.14 -19.43
C PHE A 4 -43.83 -91.76 -19.16
N VAL A 5 -43.65 -91.28 -17.94
CA VAL A 5 -43.93 -89.88 -17.55
C VAL A 5 -42.68 -89.08 -17.85
N LYS A 6 -42.76 -88.11 -18.78
CA LYS A 6 -41.71 -87.15 -19.12
C LYS A 6 -41.87 -85.98 -18.15
N ILE A 7 -40.93 -85.80 -17.23
CA ILE A 7 -40.81 -84.62 -16.39
C ILE A 7 -40.00 -83.53 -17.19
N ALA A 8 -40.69 -82.47 -17.54
CA ALA A 8 -40.02 -81.30 -18.09
C ALA A 8 -39.48 -80.40 -16.99
N ALA A 9 -38.16 -80.33 -16.85
CA ALA A 9 -37.49 -79.34 -15.97
C ALA A 9 -37.49 -77.94 -16.59
N ILE A 10 -38.21 -77.02 -15.97
CA ILE A 10 -38.17 -75.61 -16.34
C ILE A 10 -37.02 -74.99 -15.59
N ALA A 11 -35.93 -74.67 -16.29
CA ALA A 11 -34.82 -73.86 -15.77
C ALA A 11 -35.23 -72.39 -15.72
N ALA A 12 -35.47 -71.83 -14.56
CA ALA A 12 -35.67 -70.40 -14.34
C ALA A 12 -34.31 -69.69 -14.39
N VAL A 13 -34.07 -69.00 -15.51
CA VAL A 13 -32.90 -68.09 -15.61
C VAL A 13 -33.25 -66.82 -14.86
N ALA A 14 -32.67 -66.64 -13.65
CA ALA A 14 -32.70 -65.37 -12.91
C ALA A 14 -31.74 -64.37 -13.60
N LEU A 15 -32.27 -63.42 -14.37
CA LEU A 15 -31.50 -62.27 -14.83
C LEU A 15 -31.20 -61.37 -13.62
N ALA A 16 -29.95 -61.42 -13.12
CA ALA A 16 -29.46 -60.46 -12.17
C ALA A 16 -29.31 -59.11 -12.89
N ALA A 17 -30.28 -58.22 -12.69
CA ALA A 17 -30.16 -56.84 -13.10
C ALA A 17 -29.06 -56.16 -12.26
N THR A 18 -27.88 -56.00 -12.83
CA THR A 18 -26.83 -55.16 -12.22
C THR A 18 -27.31 -53.72 -12.19
N PRO A 19 -27.30 -53.02 -11.05
CA PRO A 19 -27.64 -51.61 -11.01
C PRO A 19 -26.63 -50.86 -11.89
N ALA A 20 -27.13 -50.17 -12.91
CA ALA A 20 -26.32 -49.29 -13.72
C ALA A 20 -25.92 -48.13 -12.85
N LEU A 21 -24.66 -48.12 -12.38
CA LEU A 21 -24.04 -46.95 -11.75
C LEU A 21 -24.01 -45.83 -12.80
N ALA A 22 -24.77 -44.77 -12.57
CA ALA A 22 -24.73 -43.60 -13.42
C ALA A 22 -23.31 -43.04 -13.40
N ALA A 23 -22.71 -42.95 -14.60
CA ALA A 23 -21.39 -42.32 -14.71
C ALA A 23 -21.46 -40.84 -14.33
N PRO A 24 -20.44 -40.27 -13.69
CA PRO A 24 -20.39 -38.84 -13.43
C PRO A 24 -20.53 -38.03 -14.71
N VAL A 25 -21.43 -37.06 -14.71
CA VAL A 25 -21.67 -36.19 -15.88
C VAL A 25 -20.85 -34.90 -15.68
N GLY A 26 -19.95 -34.62 -16.60
CA GLY A 26 -19.22 -33.36 -16.65
C GLY A 26 -20.06 -32.21 -17.18
N VAL A 27 -19.55 -30.99 -17.02
CA VAL A 27 -20.18 -29.77 -17.54
C VAL A 27 -20.24 -29.85 -19.05
N THR A 28 -21.44 -29.66 -19.65
CA THR A 28 -21.62 -29.53 -21.11
C THR A 28 -21.27 -28.10 -21.51
N GLY A 29 -20.31 -27.95 -22.44
CA GLY A 29 -19.78 -26.67 -22.89
C GLY A 29 -18.40 -26.35 -22.28
N ALA A 30 -17.96 -25.09 -22.40
CA ALA A 30 -16.71 -24.69 -21.83
C ALA A 30 -16.79 -24.68 -20.28
N PRO A 31 -15.88 -25.36 -19.57
CA PRO A 31 -15.85 -25.32 -18.13
C PRO A 31 -15.69 -23.87 -17.63
N PRO A 32 -16.30 -23.51 -16.49
CA PRO A 32 -16.11 -22.17 -15.92
C PRO A 32 -14.63 -21.96 -15.56
N SER A 33 -14.10 -20.76 -15.87
CA SER A 33 -12.73 -20.40 -15.50
C SER A 33 -12.65 -20.07 -14.00
N ALA A 34 -11.57 -20.49 -13.37
CA ALA A 34 -11.24 -20.09 -12.01
C ALA A 34 -9.94 -19.26 -12.04
N SER A 35 -9.89 -18.15 -11.29
CA SER A 35 -8.70 -17.32 -11.17
C SER A 35 -8.49 -16.90 -9.72
N ALA A 36 -7.23 -16.75 -9.32
CA ALA A 36 -6.85 -16.20 -8.03
C ALA A 36 -5.64 -15.27 -8.22
N LYS A 37 -5.67 -14.07 -7.59
CA LYS A 37 -4.52 -13.16 -7.51
C LYS A 37 -3.92 -13.27 -6.11
N ILE A 38 -2.67 -13.68 -6.02
CA ILE A 38 -1.94 -13.78 -4.75
C ILE A 38 -0.87 -12.70 -4.74
N ILE A 39 -0.88 -11.87 -3.71
CA ILE A 39 0.08 -10.77 -3.53
C ILE A 39 0.81 -10.93 -2.19
N LYS A 40 2.05 -10.40 -2.12
CA LYS A 40 2.82 -10.30 -0.89
C LYS A 40 2.35 -9.08 -0.08
N PRO A 41 2.39 -9.13 1.26
CA PRO A 41 2.13 -7.95 2.07
C PRO A 41 3.14 -6.84 1.75
N LEU A 42 2.70 -5.58 1.88
CA LEU A 42 3.59 -4.43 1.81
C LEU A 42 4.43 -4.32 3.07
N THR A 43 5.68 -3.90 2.89
CA THR A 43 6.54 -3.41 3.97
C THR A 43 7.05 -2.03 3.59
N LEU A 44 7.05 -1.10 4.56
CA LEU A 44 7.57 0.25 4.41
C LEU A 44 8.62 0.47 5.49
N THR A 45 9.79 0.93 5.09
CA THR A 45 10.88 1.34 5.99
C THR A 45 11.35 2.73 5.62
N SER A 46 11.84 3.51 6.58
CA SER A 46 12.38 4.84 6.33
C SER A 46 13.78 4.98 6.92
N THR A 47 14.59 5.83 6.30
CA THR A 47 15.91 6.23 6.77
C THR A 47 16.07 7.74 6.61
N GLY A 48 16.86 8.36 7.49
CA GLY A 48 17.04 9.81 7.51
C GLY A 48 15.94 10.54 8.29
N ALA A 49 15.96 11.86 8.21
CA ALA A 49 15.01 12.74 8.89
C ALA A 49 14.56 13.84 7.93
N LEU A 50 13.38 14.41 8.18
CA LEU A 50 12.91 15.62 7.53
C LEU A 50 13.41 16.81 8.35
N ASP A 51 14.32 17.60 7.78
CA ASP A 51 14.87 18.78 8.45
C ASP A 51 14.88 19.98 7.50
N PHE A 52 14.14 21.01 7.88
CA PHE A 52 14.05 22.29 7.15
C PHE A 52 15.26 23.20 7.43
N GLY A 53 16.15 22.82 8.36
CA GLY A 53 17.22 23.71 8.82
C GLY A 53 16.67 24.89 9.61
N THR A 54 17.43 26.00 9.60
CA THR A 54 17.03 27.24 10.29
C THR A 54 16.16 28.09 9.41
N ILE A 55 15.03 28.53 9.94
CA ILE A 55 14.12 29.50 9.33
C ILE A 55 14.09 30.76 10.17
N VAL A 56 14.45 31.89 9.60
CA VAL A 56 14.45 33.20 10.28
C VAL A 56 13.20 33.98 9.83
N MET A 57 12.41 34.42 10.79
CA MET A 57 11.25 35.30 10.57
C MET A 57 11.72 36.74 10.43
N ASN A 58 11.53 37.34 9.24
CA ASN A 58 11.93 38.72 8.94
C ASN A 58 10.67 39.57 8.71
N GLY A 59 9.97 39.90 9.80
CA GLY A 59 8.78 40.75 9.75
C GLY A 59 7.57 40.06 9.12
N VAL A 60 7.30 38.82 9.46
CA VAL A 60 6.14 38.06 8.97
C VAL A 60 4.83 38.72 9.39
N THR A 61 4.03 39.16 8.42
CA THR A 61 2.77 39.88 8.65
C THR A 61 1.51 39.02 8.36
N ALA A 62 1.70 37.90 7.65
CA ALA A 62 0.64 36.93 7.34
C ALA A 62 1.20 35.51 7.38
N ASN A 63 0.34 34.50 7.33
CA ASN A 63 0.79 33.10 7.24
C ASN A 63 1.68 32.90 6.02
N ARG A 64 2.85 32.32 6.22
CA ARG A 64 3.84 31.99 5.19
C ARG A 64 4.14 30.52 5.19
N THR A 65 4.16 29.91 4.01
CA THR A 65 4.50 28.50 3.85
C THR A 65 5.96 28.33 3.47
N VAL A 66 6.65 27.43 4.14
CA VAL A 66 7.96 26.91 3.77
C VAL A 66 7.76 25.49 3.28
N THR A 67 8.24 25.17 2.09
CA THR A 67 8.16 23.83 1.50
C THR A 67 9.56 23.28 1.29
N LEU A 68 9.86 22.16 1.89
CA LEU A 68 11.01 21.33 1.59
C LEU A 68 10.57 20.26 0.59
N ASN A 69 11.07 20.35 -0.62
CA ASN A 69 10.74 19.43 -1.70
C ASN A 69 11.48 18.09 -1.54
N ALA A 70 10.99 17.05 -2.19
CA ALA A 70 11.62 15.72 -2.18
C ALA A 70 13.04 15.70 -2.78
N ASP A 71 13.41 16.72 -3.57
CA ASP A 71 14.76 16.92 -4.12
C ASP A 71 15.69 17.71 -3.17
N THR A 72 15.32 17.88 -1.92
CA THR A 72 16.01 18.63 -0.85
C THR A 72 15.99 20.15 -0.97
N THR A 73 15.44 20.71 -2.06
CA THR A 73 15.34 22.17 -2.22
C THR A 73 14.27 22.77 -1.32
N ILE A 74 14.52 23.98 -0.78
CA ILE A 74 13.56 24.69 0.04
C ILE A 74 12.95 25.86 -0.75
N THR A 75 11.62 25.87 -0.84
CA THR A 75 10.86 27.02 -1.30
C THR A 75 10.45 27.87 -0.11
N CYS A 76 10.96 29.07 -0.03
CA CYS A 76 10.80 29.97 1.09
C CYS A 76 10.05 31.24 0.66
N ALA A 77 9.08 31.67 1.47
CA ALA A 77 8.36 32.93 1.21
C ALA A 77 9.23 34.15 1.51
N THR A 78 8.93 35.29 0.90
CA THR A 78 9.76 36.52 0.91
C THR A 78 9.99 37.15 2.27
N GLU A 79 9.11 36.91 3.26
CA GLU A 79 9.24 37.40 4.65
C GLU A 79 9.96 36.41 5.57
N LEU A 80 10.55 35.37 4.97
CA LEU A 80 11.33 34.35 5.67
C LEU A 80 12.72 34.25 5.05
N VAL A 81 13.70 33.91 5.87
CA VAL A 81 15.04 33.54 5.40
C VAL A 81 15.27 32.09 5.77
N CYS A 82 15.40 31.22 4.77
CA CYS A 82 15.57 29.79 4.92
C CYS A 82 16.98 29.36 4.46
N ALA A 83 17.41 28.18 4.88
CA ALA A 83 18.55 27.50 4.26
C ALA A 83 18.22 27.20 2.78
N ALA A 84 19.26 27.09 1.95
CA ALA A 84 19.06 26.76 0.53
C ALA A 84 18.55 25.33 0.33
N ASN A 85 18.99 24.40 1.17
CA ASN A 85 18.63 22.99 1.14
C ASN A 85 18.33 22.48 2.54
N GLY A 86 17.47 21.48 2.61
CA GLY A 86 17.17 20.69 3.81
C GLY A 86 17.57 19.23 3.63
N THR A 87 17.15 18.39 4.56
CA THR A 87 17.25 16.93 4.40
C THR A 87 15.86 16.30 4.37
N VAL A 88 15.72 15.25 3.58
CA VAL A 88 14.46 14.50 3.44
C VAL A 88 14.68 13.02 3.77
N PRO A 89 13.70 12.37 4.40
CA PRO A 89 13.76 10.93 4.61
C PRO A 89 13.55 10.18 3.30
N THR A 90 14.31 9.11 3.10
CA THR A 90 14.09 8.13 2.04
C THR A 90 13.27 6.97 2.59
N TYR A 91 12.19 6.65 1.93
CA TYR A 91 11.34 5.49 2.20
C TYR A 91 11.66 4.37 1.22
N ASN A 92 11.66 3.12 1.70
CA ASN A 92 11.78 1.93 0.87
C ASN A 92 10.51 1.09 1.04
N VAL A 93 9.79 0.87 -0.06
CA VAL A 93 8.61 0.01 -0.10
C VAL A 93 8.90 -1.28 -0.83
N ARG A 94 8.41 -2.40 -0.27
CA ARG A 94 8.52 -3.74 -0.85
C ARG A 94 7.15 -4.40 -0.89
N GLY A 95 6.93 -5.22 -1.90
CA GLY A 95 5.67 -5.94 -2.08
C GLY A 95 5.73 -6.85 -3.29
N THR A 96 4.63 -6.97 -4.03
CA THR A 96 4.54 -7.76 -5.25
C THR A 96 4.94 -6.93 -6.47
N ASN A 97 5.77 -7.51 -7.34
CA ASN A 97 6.18 -6.90 -8.61
C ASN A 97 4.98 -6.49 -9.49
N ASN A 98 5.15 -5.44 -10.28
CA ASN A 98 4.14 -4.87 -11.18
C ASN A 98 2.82 -4.47 -10.48
N GLN A 99 2.87 -4.19 -9.19
CA GLN A 99 1.75 -3.57 -8.48
C GLN A 99 2.03 -2.09 -8.26
N LEU A 100 1.01 -1.26 -8.52
CA LEU A 100 1.02 0.14 -8.15
C LEU A 100 0.69 0.25 -6.67
N VAL A 101 1.49 1.02 -5.94
CA VAL A 101 1.32 1.29 -4.52
C VAL A 101 1.03 2.77 -4.34
N ASN A 102 -0.08 3.09 -3.68
CA ASN A 102 -0.44 4.44 -3.30
C ASN A 102 0.33 4.86 -2.06
N ILE A 103 0.79 6.12 -2.04
CA ILE A 103 1.48 6.74 -0.91
C ILE A 103 0.51 7.70 -0.23
N ILE A 104 0.08 7.34 0.97
CA ILE A 104 -0.84 8.13 1.80
C ILE A 104 0.01 9.01 2.70
N LYS A 105 -0.23 10.31 2.64
CA LYS A 105 0.51 11.35 3.36
C LYS A 105 -0.46 12.07 4.29
N ASN A 106 -0.33 11.86 5.60
CA ASN A 106 -1.18 12.48 6.59
C ASN A 106 -0.49 13.69 7.22
N THR A 107 -1.24 14.73 7.51
CA THR A 107 -0.73 15.87 8.27
C THR A 107 -0.38 15.45 9.70
N SER A 108 0.67 16.03 10.24
CA SER A 108 1.09 15.81 11.62
C SER A 108 1.41 17.12 12.32
N THR A 109 1.57 17.06 13.64
CA THR A 109 1.88 18.23 14.46
C THR A 109 3.34 18.20 14.89
N LEU A 110 4.04 19.31 14.69
CA LEU A 110 5.35 19.57 15.29
C LEU A 110 5.16 20.41 16.54
N ASN A 111 5.78 20.00 17.65
CA ASN A 111 5.71 20.69 18.92
C ASN A 111 6.97 21.53 19.15
N GLY A 112 6.80 22.80 19.51
CA GLY A 112 7.88 23.74 19.76
C GLY A 112 8.46 23.58 21.17
N SER A 113 9.78 23.68 21.30
CA SER A 113 10.49 23.61 22.59
C SER A 113 10.11 24.73 23.56
N ASN A 114 9.71 25.89 23.07
CA ASN A 114 9.27 27.05 23.84
C ASN A 114 7.73 27.19 23.84
N GLY A 115 7.02 26.11 23.46
CA GLY A 115 5.58 26.11 23.24
C GLY A 115 5.20 26.38 21.77
N GLY A 116 3.90 26.39 21.52
CA GLY A 116 3.37 26.48 20.16
C GLY A 116 3.46 25.19 19.36
N THR A 117 2.79 25.17 18.22
CA THR A 117 2.76 24.02 17.32
C THR A 117 2.80 24.49 15.86
N LEU A 118 3.34 23.65 14.98
CA LEU A 118 3.24 23.81 13.53
C LEU A 118 2.56 22.57 12.93
N THR A 119 1.77 22.77 11.88
CA THR A 119 1.24 21.68 11.09
C THR A 119 2.24 21.32 10.02
N LEU A 120 2.68 20.05 9.99
CA LEU A 120 3.46 19.48 8.91
C LEU A 120 2.54 18.79 7.92
N THR A 121 2.64 19.16 6.66
CA THR A 121 1.98 18.50 5.53
C THR A 121 3.03 17.83 4.66
N PRO A 122 3.12 16.48 4.62
CA PRO A 122 4.12 15.81 3.78
C PRO A 122 3.88 16.05 2.29
N VAL A 123 4.96 16.26 1.53
CA VAL A 123 4.96 16.58 0.09
C VAL A 123 5.81 15.57 -0.67
N GLY A 124 5.30 15.06 -1.79
CA GLY A 124 6.03 14.09 -2.62
C GLY A 124 5.08 13.35 -3.56
N GLN A 125 5.60 12.34 -4.22
CA GLN A 125 4.83 11.55 -5.18
C GLN A 125 3.60 10.86 -4.54
N ALA A 126 2.58 10.60 -5.36
CA ALA A 126 1.33 9.99 -4.90
C ALA A 126 1.36 8.46 -4.93
N SER A 127 2.24 7.89 -5.76
CA SER A 127 2.31 6.44 -5.94
C SER A 127 3.67 6.00 -6.44
N VAL A 128 3.97 4.71 -6.31
CA VAL A 128 5.17 4.07 -6.84
C VAL A 128 4.81 2.71 -7.46
N LEU A 129 5.35 2.42 -8.64
CA LEU A 129 5.23 1.09 -9.25
C LEU A 129 6.35 0.20 -8.73
N LEU A 130 5.99 -0.95 -8.16
CA LEU A 130 6.97 -1.92 -7.69
C LEU A 130 7.62 -2.66 -8.89
N THR A 131 8.94 -2.67 -8.94
CA THR A 131 9.72 -3.27 -10.03
C THR A 131 10.30 -4.64 -9.67
N SER A 132 10.10 -5.10 -8.41
CA SER A 132 10.56 -6.40 -7.93
C SER A 132 9.66 -6.93 -6.83
N SER A 133 9.58 -8.27 -6.69
CA SER A 133 8.90 -8.92 -5.57
C SER A 133 9.86 -9.08 -4.39
N GLY A 134 9.80 -8.16 -3.42
CA GLY A 134 10.65 -8.16 -2.25
C GLY A 134 11.85 -7.24 -2.38
N ALA A 135 13.04 -7.71 -1.99
CA ALA A 135 14.27 -6.93 -2.10
C ALA A 135 14.71 -6.73 -3.56
N PRO A 136 15.33 -5.58 -3.93
CA PRO A 136 15.69 -4.47 -3.04
C PRO A 136 14.51 -3.56 -2.66
N GLY A 137 13.35 -3.66 -3.33
CA GLY A 137 12.23 -2.73 -3.19
C GLY A 137 12.41 -1.47 -4.05
N ASN A 138 11.52 -0.50 -3.84
CA ASN A 138 11.56 0.79 -4.52
C ASN A 138 11.68 1.92 -3.51
N ASN A 139 12.59 2.85 -3.75
CA ASN A 139 12.80 4.02 -2.91
C ASN A 139 11.98 5.21 -3.42
N PHE A 140 11.57 6.05 -2.48
CA PHE A 140 10.99 7.36 -2.75
C PHE A 140 11.28 8.30 -1.59
N ASP A 141 11.36 9.61 -1.89
CA ASP A 141 11.63 10.65 -0.91
C ASP A 141 10.37 11.45 -0.64
N ILE A 142 10.20 11.87 0.60
CA ILE A 142 9.06 12.69 1.04
C ILE A 142 9.60 13.95 1.70
N GLY A 143 9.31 15.08 1.10
CA GLY A 143 9.50 16.38 1.70
C GLY A 143 8.33 16.78 2.61
N GLY A 144 8.22 18.07 2.92
CA GLY A 144 7.15 18.58 3.75
C GLY A 144 6.91 20.07 3.56
N ALA A 145 5.74 20.52 3.97
CA ALA A 145 5.39 21.93 4.06
C ALA A 145 4.95 22.28 5.48
N ILE A 146 5.42 23.42 5.97
CA ILE A 146 4.99 23.99 7.26
C ILE A 146 4.53 25.42 7.06
N THR A 147 3.56 25.85 7.88
CA THR A 147 3.05 27.22 7.84
C THR A 147 3.53 27.99 9.06
N ILE A 148 4.20 29.09 8.82
CA ILE A 148 4.69 30.05 9.82
C ILE A 148 3.72 31.22 9.90
N ALA A 149 3.13 31.42 11.07
CA ALA A 149 2.24 32.54 11.36
C ALA A 149 3.03 33.72 11.99
N PRO A 150 2.51 34.95 11.96
CA PRO A 150 3.12 36.09 12.68
C PRO A 150 3.28 35.85 14.17
N THR A 151 2.46 34.97 14.75
CA THR A 151 2.45 34.61 16.17
C THR A 151 3.24 33.33 16.48
N THR A 152 3.92 32.77 15.48
CA THR A 152 4.75 31.57 15.70
C THR A 152 5.87 31.88 16.71
N VAL A 153 5.94 31.07 17.76
CA VAL A 153 6.95 31.21 18.82
C VAL A 153 8.28 30.69 18.28
N ASP A 154 9.38 31.34 18.66
CA ASP A 154 10.73 30.84 18.37
C ASP A 154 11.02 29.54 19.14
N GLY A 155 11.84 28.66 18.56
CA GLY A 155 12.19 27.38 19.20
C GLY A 155 12.50 26.28 18.20
N VAL A 156 12.80 25.11 18.72
CA VAL A 156 13.00 23.89 17.93
C VAL A 156 11.67 23.14 17.87
N TYR A 157 11.16 22.92 16.65
CA TYR A 157 9.91 22.21 16.41
C TYR A 157 10.21 20.77 16.01
N THR A 158 9.64 19.81 16.74
CA THR A 158 9.86 18.38 16.55
C THR A 158 8.54 17.61 16.45
N GLY A 159 8.54 16.55 15.65
CA GLY A 159 7.38 15.68 15.44
C GLY A 159 7.74 14.52 14.51
N THR A 160 6.73 13.85 13.98
CA THR A 160 6.89 12.70 13.09
C THR A 160 6.29 12.99 11.72
N VAL A 161 6.83 12.38 10.68
CA VAL A 161 6.26 12.39 9.32
C VAL A 161 5.36 11.16 9.19
N ASP A 162 4.06 11.35 9.00
CA ASP A 162 3.10 10.25 8.88
C ASP A 162 2.90 9.89 7.40
N VAL A 163 3.52 8.78 6.99
CA VAL A 163 3.44 8.21 5.64
C VAL A 163 3.02 6.75 5.74
N GLN A 164 2.03 6.38 4.95
CA GLN A 164 1.51 5.03 4.84
C GLN A 164 1.48 4.60 3.38
N VAL A 165 1.40 3.31 3.12
CA VAL A 165 1.31 2.77 1.75
C VAL A 165 0.23 1.71 1.67
N ASP A 166 -0.46 1.65 0.52
CA ASP A 166 -1.47 0.64 0.24
C ASP A 166 -1.42 0.24 -1.24
N TYR A 167 -1.82 -1.00 -1.53
CA TYR A 167 -2.00 -1.42 -2.92
C TYR A 167 -3.18 -0.69 -3.57
N ASN A 168 -3.01 -0.33 -4.84
CA ASN A 168 -4.07 0.28 -5.64
C ASN A 168 -5.07 -0.78 -6.13
#